data_4b7916280259eabd30e877351e8c7f5d
#
_entry.id   4b7916280259eabd30e877351e8c7f5d
#
_cell.length_a   1.000
_cell.length_b   1.000
_cell.length_c   1.000
_cell.angle_alpha   90.00
_cell.angle_beta   90.00
_cell.angle_gamma   90.00
#
_symmetry.space_group_name_H-M   'P 1'
#
loop_
_entity.id
_entity.type
_entity.pdbx_description
1 polymer ?
#
loop_
_entity_poly.entity_id
_entity_poly.type
_entity_poly.pdbx_seq_one_letter_code
_entity_poly.pdbx_strand_id
1 'polypeptide(L)'
;MEWASVPEVRKKAGVSEEDYTDVEIQEFISWATKEVNSKIITRYIRERIGFIDSYRSNKIDGSNTTYFVRNWLGKYLADSNFDNSIDVSDIKVVKLDRSTSTESEVVVSSINSKACSFVLSEAPSNCELYVDYCVTSVDPITPDSFLWQCTTYLAAGTSLVGNDGFDVKFGNVSIKPGKDGGKGKQLLTEYERLLDQLLVNINGGTAYGDMAEKI
;
A
#
# COMPACT_ATOMS: atom_id res chain seq x y z
N MET A 1 -7.75 -1.32 5.28
CA MET A 1 -7.20 -1.97 6.50
C MET A 1 -6.47 -0.92 7.29
N GLU A 2 -6.76 -0.75 8.57
CA GLU A 2 -6.15 0.30 9.40
C GLU A 2 -5.08 -0.30 10.30
N TRP A 3 -3.95 0.40 10.41
CA TRP A 3 -2.76 -0.08 11.11
C TRP A 3 -2.53 0.60 12.47
N ALA A 4 -3.59 1.16 13.06
CA ALA A 4 -3.58 1.69 14.42
C ALA A 4 -4.99 1.63 15.00
N SER A 5 -5.12 1.76 16.31
CA SER A 5 -6.41 1.82 16.98
C SER A 5 -6.61 3.15 17.70
N VAL A 6 -7.87 3.59 17.81
CA VAL A 6 -8.23 4.82 18.53
C VAL A 6 -7.66 4.87 19.95
N PRO A 7 -7.78 3.80 20.78
CA PRO A 7 -7.23 3.82 22.15
C PRO A 7 -5.72 4.02 22.21
N GLU A 8 -4.98 3.45 21.25
CA GLU A 8 -3.51 3.58 21.22
C GLU A 8 -3.06 4.96 20.79
N VAL A 9 -3.72 5.53 19.76
CA VAL A 9 -3.44 6.91 19.33
C VAL A 9 -3.75 7.87 20.46
N ARG A 10 -4.90 7.73 21.15
CA ARG A 10 -5.23 8.55 22.34
C ARG A 10 -4.18 8.43 23.44
N LYS A 11 -3.80 7.19 23.78
CA LYS A 11 -2.77 6.93 24.78
C LYS A 11 -1.43 7.56 24.41
N LYS A 12 -1.03 7.46 23.14
CA LYS A 12 0.23 8.00 22.63
C LYS A 12 0.21 9.53 22.62
N ALA A 13 -0.85 10.13 22.10
CA ALA A 13 -1.04 11.57 22.09
C ALA A 13 -1.25 12.15 23.50
N GLY A 14 -1.90 11.40 24.40
CA GLY A 14 -2.31 11.89 25.71
C GLY A 14 -3.55 12.79 25.63
N VAL A 15 -4.44 12.49 24.68
CA VAL A 15 -5.69 13.23 24.46
C VAL A 15 -6.90 12.43 24.97
N SER A 16 -7.91 13.15 25.46
CA SER A 16 -9.18 12.61 25.93
C SER A 16 -10.26 12.68 24.84
N GLU A 17 -11.45 12.16 25.14
CA GLU A 17 -12.63 12.31 24.28
C GLU A 17 -13.14 13.75 24.22
N GLU A 18 -12.82 14.57 25.24
CA GLU A 18 -13.15 15.98 25.26
C GLU A 18 -12.28 16.79 24.29
N ASP A 19 -11.04 16.33 24.04
CA ASP A 19 -10.10 16.97 23.08
C ASP A 19 -10.44 16.59 21.64
N TYR A 20 -10.68 15.30 21.38
CA TYR A 20 -11.06 14.74 20.07
C TYR A 20 -12.04 13.59 20.24
N THR A 21 -13.06 13.54 19.41
CA THR A 21 -13.99 12.40 19.30
C THR A 21 -13.29 11.17 18.70
N ASP A 22 -13.86 9.99 18.87
CA ASP A 22 -13.34 8.78 18.23
C ASP A 22 -13.35 8.87 16.70
N VAL A 23 -14.33 9.56 16.12
CA VAL A 23 -14.42 9.79 14.68
C VAL A 23 -13.23 10.65 14.19
N GLU A 24 -12.90 11.73 14.88
CA GLU A 24 -11.76 12.58 14.53
C GLU A 24 -10.43 11.82 14.65
N ILE A 25 -10.25 11.00 15.68
CA ILE A 25 -9.05 10.15 15.80
C ILE A 25 -9.00 9.11 14.67
N GLN A 26 -10.15 8.53 14.31
CA GLN A 26 -10.24 7.57 13.22
C GLN A 26 -9.86 8.18 11.85
N GLU A 27 -10.21 9.44 11.62
CA GLU A 27 -9.78 10.17 10.42
C GLU A 27 -8.25 10.37 10.39
N PHE A 28 -7.62 10.70 11.52
CA PHE A 28 -6.16 10.75 11.62
C PHE A 28 -5.51 9.39 11.33
N ILE A 29 -6.08 8.30 11.85
CA ILE A 29 -5.60 6.94 11.60
C ILE A 29 -5.70 6.59 10.11
N SER A 30 -6.85 6.87 9.50
CA SER A 30 -7.08 6.60 8.09
C SER A 30 -6.10 7.36 7.20
N TRP A 31 -5.90 8.64 7.48
CA TRP A 31 -4.92 9.46 6.77
C TRP A 31 -3.49 8.95 6.98
N ALA A 32 -3.09 8.66 8.23
CA ALA A 32 -1.76 8.16 8.56
C ALA A 32 -1.47 6.81 7.89
N THR A 33 -2.47 5.91 7.83
CA THR A 33 -2.36 4.64 7.13
C THR A 33 -2.07 4.85 5.64
N LYS A 34 -2.79 5.77 4.98
CA LYS A 34 -2.55 6.11 3.56
C LYS A 34 -1.16 6.69 3.33
N GLU A 35 -0.73 7.59 4.20
CA GLU A 35 0.60 8.21 4.09
C GLU A 35 1.72 7.18 4.25
N VAL A 36 1.67 6.32 5.27
CA VAL A 36 2.64 5.25 5.46
C VAL A 36 2.61 4.27 4.28
N ASN A 37 1.41 3.88 3.82
CA ASN A 37 1.23 3.00 2.68
C ASN A 37 1.90 3.57 1.42
N SER A 38 1.73 4.86 1.15
CA SER A 38 2.34 5.54 0.00
C SER A 38 3.88 5.47 -0.03
N LYS A 39 4.53 5.28 1.13
CA LYS A 39 5.99 5.20 1.25
C LYS A 39 6.55 3.79 1.05
N ILE A 40 5.72 2.76 1.27
CA ILE A 40 6.16 1.36 1.26
C ILE A 40 5.73 0.58 0.02
N ILE A 41 4.91 1.17 -0.84
CA ILE A 41 4.46 0.52 -2.08
C ILE A 41 5.35 0.88 -3.27
N THR A 42 5.49 -0.07 -4.19
CA THR A 42 6.08 0.15 -5.51
C THR A 42 5.01 -0.05 -6.56
N ARG A 43 4.82 0.94 -7.42
CA ARG A 43 3.82 0.91 -8.49
C ARG A 43 4.44 0.49 -9.82
N TYR A 44 3.78 -0.43 -10.50
CA TYR A 44 4.10 -0.87 -11.86
C TYR A 44 2.94 -0.51 -12.78
N ILE A 45 3.26 0.14 -13.90
CA ILE A 45 2.28 0.60 -14.90
C ILE A 45 2.59 -0.06 -16.21
N ARG A 46 1.55 -0.64 -16.86
CA ARG A 46 1.66 -1.32 -18.15
C ARG A 46 2.75 -2.39 -18.21
N GLU A 47 2.92 -3.13 -17.11
CA GLU A 47 3.85 -4.24 -17.15
C GLU A 47 3.31 -5.37 -18.02
N ARG A 48 4.09 -5.76 -19.04
CA ARG A 48 3.70 -6.87 -19.91
C ARG A 48 3.88 -8.20 -19.19
N ILE A 49 2.80 -8.98 -19.11
CA ILE A 49 2.81 -10.36 -18.62
C ILE A 49 2.49 -11.34 -19.75
N GLY A 50 2.53 -12.64 -19.46
CA GLY A 50 2.22 -13.66 -20.48
C GLY A 50 3.47 -14.35 -21.03
N PHE A 51 4.61 -14.20 -20.37
CA PHE A 51 5.78 -15.01 -20.60
C PHE A 51 5.78 -16.23 -19.68
N ILE A 52 6.43 -17.29 -20.11
CA ILE A 52 6.77 -18.38 -19.22
C ILE A 52 7.85 -17.87 -18.28
N ASP A 53 7.48 -17.70 -17.03
CA ASP A 53 8.42 -17.50 -15.94
C ASP A 53 9.01 -18.88 -15.58
N SER A 54 10.30 -18.95 -15.22
CA SER A 54 10.96 -20.16 -14.77
C SER A 54 10.28 -20.84 -13.58
N TYR A 55 9.50 -20.08 -12.79
CA TYR A 55 8.78 -20.57 -11.62
C TYR A 55 7.26 -20.60 -11.77
N ARG A 56 6.68 -19.82 -12.69
CA ARG A 56 5.23 -19.66 -12.86
C ARG A 56 4.89 -19.49 -14.33
N SER A 57 3.78 -20.10 -14.76
CA SER A 57 3.36 -20.03 -16.14
C SER A 57 2.23 -19.03 -16.32
N ASN A 58 2.50 -17.93 -17.03
CA ASN A 58 1.52 -16.94 -17.46
C ASN A 58 1.12 -17.17 -18.93
N LYS A 59 0.74 -18.39 -19.29
CA LYS A 59 0.37 -18.71 -20.68
C LYS A 59 -0.93 -18.02 -21.07
N ILE A 60 -0.94 -17.44 -22.28
CA ILE A 60 -2.13 -16.90 -22.93
C ILE A 60 -2.54 -17.89 -24.03
N ASP A 61 -3.29 -18.90 -23.67
CA ASP A 61 -3.61 -20.07 -24.50
C ASP A 61 -5.11 -20.33 -24.69
N GLY A 62 -5.97 -19.41 -24.23
CA GLY A 62 -7.41 -19.53 -24.28
C GLY A 62 -8.02 -20.47 -23.23
N SER A 63 -7.21 -20.99 -22.31
CA SER A 63 -7.68 -21.85 -21.21
C SER A 63 -7.25 -21.35 -19.83
N ASN A 64 -6.10 -20.68 -19.74
CA ASN A 64 -5.59 -20.15 -18.50
C ASN A 64 -6.31 -18.83 -18.10
N THR A 65 -6.81 -18.78 -16.89
CA THR A 65 -7.39 -17.57 -16.29
C THR A 65 -6.57 -17.00 -15.15
N THR A 66 -5.59 -17.76 -14.60
CA THR A 66 -4.78 -17.33 -13.44
C THR A 66 -3.42 -16.82 -13.90
N TYR A 67 -3.12 -15.60 -13.49
CA TYR A 67 -1.89 -14.92 -13.84
C TYR A 67 -1.17 -14.39 -12.61
N PHE A 68 0.15 -14.24 -12.70
CA PHE A 68 1.02 -13.75 -11.65
C PHE A 68 1.72 -12.47 -12.14
N VAL A 69 1.85 -11.48 -11.27
CA VAL A 69 2.68 -10.32 -11.58
C VAL A 69 4.17 -10.72 -11.60
N ARG A 70 4.99 -9.98 -12.33
CA ARG A 70 6.42 -10.33 -12.48
C ARG A 70 7.22 -10.10 -11.20
N ASN A 71 6.92 -9.02 -10.50
CA ASN A 71 7.66 -8.59 -9.30
C ASN A 71 7.02 -9.17 -8.02
N TRP A 72 6.92 -10.48 -7.94
CA TRP A 72 6.22 -11.20 -6.86
C TRP A 72 7.15 -11.70 -5.75
N LEU A 73 8.46 -11.89 -6.04
CA LEU A 73 9.36 -12.57 -5.09
C LEU A 73 9.54 -11.73 -3.81
N GLY A 74 9.15 -12.32 -2.67
CA GLY A 74 9.20 -11.65 -1.37
C GLY A 74 8.28 -10.44 -1.23
N LYS A 75 7.23 -10.35 -2.08
CA LYS A 75 6.29 -9.22 -2.10
C LYS A 75 4.84 -9.69 -2.01
N TYR A 76 3.96 -8.72 -1.77
CA TYR A 76 2.52 -8.85 -1.70
C TYR A 76 1.89 -7.82 -2.65
N LEU A 77 0.72 -8.13 -3.23
CA LEU A 77 -0.09 -7.08 -3.85
C LEU A 77 -0.54 -6.10 -2.78
N ALA A 78 -0.52 -4.83 -3.12
CA ALA A 78 -0.82 -3.74 -2.20
C ALA A 78 -2.04 -2.94 -2.66
N ASP A 79 -2.66 -2.23 -1.70
CA ASP A 79 -3.74 -1.29 -1.92
C ASP A 79 -3.26 -0.13 -2.81
N SER A 80 -3.65 -0.14 -4.07
CA SER A 80 -3.19 0.80 -5.09
C SER A 80 -4.01 2.09 -5.15
N ASN A 81 -5.26 2.03 -4.69
CA ASN A 81 -6.22 3.12 -4.69
C ASN A 81 -6.37 3.80 -3.31
N PHE A 82 -5.69 3.26 -2.29
CA PHE A 82 -5.69 3.75 -0.90
C PHE A 82 -7.08 3.78 -0.25
N ASP A 83 -7.94 2.81 -0.56
CA ASP A 83 -9.25 2.67 0.07
C ASP A 83 -9.25 1.82 1.35
N ASN A 84 -8.07 1.34 1.76
CA ASN A 84 -7.82 0.44 2.89
C ASN A 84 -8.34 -1.00 2.68
N SER A 85 -8.59 -1.39 1.44
CA SER A 85 -8.88 -2.76 1.02
C SER A 85 -7.80 -3.26 0.06
N ILE A 86 -7.70 -4.56 -0.12
CA ILE A 86 -6.89 -5.15 -1.18
C ILE A 86 -7.80 -6.09 -1.94
N ASP A 87 -8.28 -5.64 -3.06
CA ASP A 87 -9.27 -6.34 -3.87
C ASP A 87 -9.05 -6.14 -5.37
N VAL A 88 -10.03 -6.51 -6.17
CA VAL A 88 -9.93 -6.47 -7.64
C VAL A 88 -9.76 -5.06 -8.21
N SER A 89 -10.11 -4.02 -7.45
CA SER A 89 -9.93 -2.63 -7.88
C SER A 89 -8.48 -2.16 -7.84
N ASP A 90 -7.58 -2.92 -7.18
CA ASP A 90 -6.15 -2.63 -7.08
C ASP A 90 -5.34 -3.09 -8.29
N ILE A 91 -5.97 -3.85 -9.17
CA ILE A 91 -5.34 -4.35 -10.39
C ILE A 91 -6.15 -3.94 -11.60
N LYS A 92 -5.48 -3.33 -12.56
CA LYS A 92 -6.06 -3.06 -13.88
C LYS A 92 -5.38 -3.91 -14.94
N VAL A 93 -6.17 -4.68 -15.70
CA VAL A 93 -5.66 -5.54 -16.77
C VAL A 93 -6.20 -5.05 -18.12
N VAL A 94 -5.27 -4.86 -19.06
CA VAL A 94 -5.60 -4.49 -20.44
C VAL A 94 -5.05 -5.57 -21.37
N LYS A 95 -5.88 -6.07 -22.28
CA LYS A 95 -5.46 -6.92 -23.38
C LYS A 95 -5.27 -6.11 -24.66
N LEU A 96 -4.17 -6.37 -25.37
CA LEU A 96 -3.93 -5.92 -26.72
C LEU A 96 -4.16 -7.08 -27.67
N ASP A 97 -5.21 -7.02 -28.47
CA ASP A 97 -5.48 -8.03 -29.51
C ASP A 97 -4.42 -7.95 -30.63
N ARG A 98 -3.77 -9.08 -30.93
CA ARG A 98 -2.68 -9.10 -31.92
C ARG A 98 -3.17 -8.99 -33.37
N SER A 99 -4.43 -9.32 -33.62
CA SER A 99 -5.00 -9.27 -34.97
C SER A 99 -5.50 -7.88 -35.36
N THR A 100 -6.08 -7.17 -34.39
CA THR A 100 -6.71 -5.86 -34.64
C THR A 100 -5.87 -4.70 -34.10
N SER A 101 -4.87 -4.97 -33.25
CA SER A 101 -4.09 -3.98 -32.52
C SER A 101 -4.96 -3.07 -31.63
N THR A 102 -6.12 -3.57 -31.19
CA THR A 102 -7.02 -2.83 -30.30
C THR A 102 -6.81 -3.23 -28.85
N GLU A 103 -6.89 -2.24 -27.97
CA GLU A 103 -6.83 -2.44 -26.53
C GLU A 103 -8.24 -2.53 -25.94
N SER A 104 -8.42 -3.41 -24.96
CA SER A 104 -9.64 -3.47 -24.16
C SER A 104 -9.31 -3.90 -22.74
N GLU A 105 -10.05 -3.38 -21.78
CA GLU A 105 -9.94 -3.78 -20.38
C GLU A 105 -10.51 -5.19 -20.18
N VAL A 106 -9.86 -5.97 -19.31
CA VAL A 106 -10.28 -7.32 -18.94
C VAL A 106 -10.71 -7.34 -17.48
N VAL A 107 -11.85 -7.96 -17.22
CA VAL A 107 -12.39 -8.03 -15.87
C VAL A 107 -11.59 -9.01 -15.02
N VAL A 108 -11.07 -8.53 -13.90
CA VAL A 108 -10.45 -9.34 -12.85
C VAL A 108 -11.54 -9.85 -11.92
N SER A 109 -11.62 -11.16 -11.73
CA SER A 109 -12.63 -11.81 -10.89
C SER A 109 -12.19 -11.99 -9.43
N SER A 110 -10.89 -12.17 -9.19
CA SER A 110 -10.32 -12.27 -7.86
C SER A 110 -8.82 -11.99 -7.86
N ILE A 111 -8.29 -11.65 -6.69
CA ILE A 111 -6.85 -11.49 -6.47
C ILE A 111 -6.40 -12.31 -5.25
N ASN A 112 -5.11 -12.62 -5.21
CA ASN A 112 -4.44 -13.19 -4.06
C ASN A 112 -3.19 -12.36 -3.77
N SER A 113 -3.28 -11.49 -2.76
CA SER A 113 -2.20 -10.58 -2.39
C SER A 113 -0.90 -11.33 -2.07
N LYS A 114 -0.98 -12.38 -1.24
CA LYS A 114 0.18 -13.17 -0.81
C LYS A 114 0.85 -13.95 -1.95
N ALA A 115 0.06 -14.42 -2.91
CA ALA A 115 0.59 -15.11 -4.08
C ALA A 115 1.00 -14.15 -5.20
N CYS A 116 0.72 -12.86 -5.08
CA CYS A 116 0.88 -11.87 -6.15
C CYS A 116 0.25 -12.33 -7.46
N SER A 117 -1.00 -12.81 -7.37
CA SER A 117 -1.74 -13.37 -8.50
C SER A 117 -3.15 -12.82 -8.60
N PHE A 118 -3.70 -12.92 -9.79
CA PHE A 118 -5.07 -12.54 -10.08
C PHE A 118 -5.72 -13.52 -11.05
N VAL A 119 -7.04 -13.58 -11.04
CA VAL A 119 -7.84 -14.43 -11.91
C VAL A 119 -8.69 -13.54 -12.80
N LEU A 120 -8.67 -13.79 -14.09
CA LEU A 120 -9.54 -13.13 -15.07
C LEU A 120 -10.88 -13.85 -15.15
N SER A 121 -11.95 -13.10 -15.46
CA SER A 121 -13.27 -13.69 -15.68
C SER A 121 -13.34 -14.59 -16.89
N GLU A 122 -12.47 -14.35 -17.89
CA GLU A 122 -12.39 -15.11 -19.13
C GLU A 122 -10.93 -15.41 -19.49
N ALA A 123 -10.70 -16.58 -20.08
CA ALA A 123 -9.37 -16.97 -20.56
C ALA A 123 -9.01 -16.21 -21.84
N PRO A 124 -7.98 -15.37 -21.84
CA PRO A 124 -7.58 -14.63 -23.03
C PRO A 124 -6.82 -15.53 -24.02
N SER A 125 -6.98 -15.22 -25.31
CA SER A 125 -6.27 -15.90 -26.39
C SER A 125 -5.81 -14.87 -27.44
N ASN A 126 -4.73 -15.19 -28.16
CA ASN A 126 -4.19 -14.39 -29.26
C ASN A 126 -4.00 -12.88 -28.91
N CYS A 127 -3.60 -12.57 -27.69
CA CYS A 127 -3.38 -11.20 -27.23
C CYS A 127 -2.10 -11.07 -26.42
N GLU A 128 -1.77 -9.84 -26.06
CA GLU A 128 -0.81 -9.52 -25.02
C GLU A 128 -1.56 -8.94 -23.82
N LEU A 129 -1.09 -9.25 -22.61
CA LEU A 129 -1.66 -8.70 -21.38
C LEU A 129 -0.70 -7.67 -20.77
N TYR A 130 -1.25 -6.54 -20.41
CA TYR A 130 -0.59 -5.48 -19.67
C TYR A 130 -1.32 -5.25 -18.36
N VAL A 131 -0.57 -5.07 -17.28
CA VAL A 131 -1.14 -4.97 -15.92
C VAL A 131 -0.57 -3.76 -15.22
N ASP A 132 -1.48 -2.98 -14.61
CA ASP A 132 -1.15 -1.95 -13.63
C ASP A 132 -1.42 -2.54 -12.24
N TYR A 133 -0.45 -2.44 -11.34
CA TYR A 133 -0.57 -2.96 -9.98
C TYR A 133 0.44 -2.30 -9.03
N CYS A 134 0.21 -2.49 -7.73
CA CYS A 134 1.15 -2.12 -6.69
C CYS A 134 1.61 -3.33 -5.89
N VAL A 135 2.86 -3.31 -5.43
CA VAL A 135 3.39 -4.31 -4.51
C VAL A 135 4.09 -3.67 -3.32
N THR A 136 4.13 -4.41 -2.23
CA THR A 136 4.88 -4.06 -1.03
C THR A 136 5.67 -5.28 -0.53
N SER A 137 6.80 -5.04 0.14
CA SER A 137 7.58 -6.11 0.81
C SER A 137 7.08 -6.41 2.22
N VAL A 138 6.10 -5.67 2.71
CA VAL A 138 5.47 -5.88 4.01
C VAL A 138 4.13 -6.56 3.82
N ASP A 139 3.81 -7.57 4.66
CA ASP A 139 2.49 -8.22 4.60
C ASP A 139 1.39 -7.18 4.95
N PRO A 140 0.55 -6.78 4.01
CA PRO A 140 -0.46 -5.76 4.26
C PRO A 140 -1.67 -6.30 5.05
N ILE A 141 -1.80 -7.63 5.17
CA ILE A 141 -2.92 -8.29 5.87
C ILE A 141 -2.60 -8.50 7.34
N THR A 142 -1.33 -8.84 7.63
CA THR A 142 -0.82 -9.01 9.00
C THR A 142 0.27 -7.98 9.24
N PRO A 143 -0.09 -6.73 9.57
CA PRO A 143 0.87 -5.65 9.66
C PRO A 143 1.92 -5.97 10.72
N ASP A 144 3.16 -5.78 10.35
CA ASP A 144 4.30 -5.82 11.24
C ASP A 144 4.14 -4.74 12.33
N SER A 145 4.75 -4.99 13.48
CA SER A 145 4.78 -4.06 14.61
C SER A 145 5.34 -2.68 14.25
N PHE A 146 6.22 -2.59 13.25
CA PHE A 146 6.75 -1.32 12.76
C PHE A 146 5.69 -0.49 12.00
N LEU A 147 4.89 -1.10 11.14
CA LEU A 147 3.80 -0.40 10.46
C LEU A 147 2.78 0.15 11.44
N TRP A 148 2.43 -0.68 12.43
CA TRP A 148 1.55 -0.29 13.52
C TRP A 148 2.10 0.92 14.28
N GLN A 149 3.38 0.87 14.65
CA GLN A 149 4.04 1.98 15.36
C GLN A 149 4.12 3.23 14.48
N CYS A 150 4.57 3.13 13.23
CA CYS A 150 4.64 4.25 12.30
C CYS A 150 3.29 4.97 12.20
N THR A 151 2.21 4.22 11.97
CA THR A 151 0.86 4.79 11.84
C THR A 151 0.40 5.41 13.15
N THR A 152 0.62 4.76 14.30
CA THR A 152 0.25 5.29 15.61
C THR A 152 0.99 6.59 15.94
N TYR A 153 2.29 6.65 15.68
CA TYR A 153 3.08 7.86 15.94
C TYR A 153 2.71 8.99 15.00
N LEU A 154 2.47 8.70 13.73
CA LEU A 154 2.06 9.70 12.75
C LEU A 154 0.67 10.26 13.08
N ALA A 155 -0.32 9.42 13.36
CA ALA A 155 -1.66 9.85 13.73
C ALA A 155 -1.66 10.66 15.03
N ALA A 156 -0.95 10.18 16.07
CA ALA A 156 -0.83 10.88 17.35
C ALA A 156 -0.05 12.19 17.23
N GLY A 157 1.04 12.22 16.48
CA GLY A 157 1.82 13.42 16.26
C GLY A 157 1.02 14.49 15.52
N THR A 158 0.31 14.08 14.47
CA THR A 158 -0.54 14.98 13.67
C THR A 158 -1.71 15.54 14.47
N SER A 159 -2.34 14.75 15.33
CA SER A 159 -3.42 15.23 16.20
C SER A 159 -2.95 16.32 17.20
N LEU A 160 -1.66 16.35 17.55
CA LEU A 160 -1.11 17.32 18.49
C LEU A 160 -0.47 18.55 17.82
N VAL A 161 0.04 18.43 16.61
CA VAL A 161 0.70 19.54 15.88
C VAL A 161 -0.30 20.54 15.32
N GLY A 162 -1.60 20.23 15.37
CA GLY A 162 -2.63 21.18 14.97
C GLY A 162 -2.47 22.54 15.63
N ASN A 163 -1.87 23.48 14.89
CA ASN A 163 -1.85 24.93 15.11
C ASN A 163 -0.72 25.58 15.92
N ASP A 164 0.48 25.50 15.43
CA ASP A 164 1.33 26.71 15.48
C ASP A 164 1.02 27.65 14.28
N GLY A 165 -0.25 28.00 14.08
CA GLY A 165 -0.66 29.00 13.09
C GLY A 165 -0.77 28.54 11.63
N PHE A 166 -0.66 27.28 11.34
CA PHE A 166 -0.92 26.72 10.02
C PHE A 166 -2.25 25.95 10.00
N ASP A 167 -3.21 26.44 9.23
CA ASP A 167 -4.38 25.67 8.80
C ASP A 167 -3.92 24.50 7.90
N VAL A 168 -3.45 23.43 8.49
CA VAL A 168 -3.15 22.23 7.74
C VAL A 168 -4.46 21.50 7.51
N LYS A 169 -5.08 21.74 6.37
CA LYS A 169 -6.23 20.98 5.89
C LYS A 169 -5.71 19.70 5.24
N PHE A 170 -5.81 18.59 5.95
CA PHE A 170 -5.67 17.25 5.34
C PHE A 170 -7.07 16.79 4.89
N GLY A 171 -7.39 16.96 3.60
CA GLY A 171 -8.71 16.64 3.08
C GLY A 171 -9.82 17.43 3.81
N ASN A 172 -10.77 16.74 4.44
CA ASN A 172 -11.87 17.33 5.19
C ASN A 172 -11.56 17.52 6.69
N VAL A 173 -10.36 17.16 7.17
CA VAL A 173 -9.99 17.27 8.58
C VAL A 173 -9.51 18.68 8.86
N SER A 174 -10.24 19.40 9.70
CA SER A 174 -9.81 20.68 10.26
C SER A 174 -9.10 20.41 11.58
N ILE A 175 -7.78 20.61 11.60
CA ILE A 175 -6.99 20.39 12.82
C ILE A 175 -7.21 21.58 13.77
N LYS A 176 -7.76 21.30 14.96
CA LYS A 176 -7.87 22.28 16.04
C LYS A 176 -6.49 22.59 16.64
N PRO A 177 -6.29 23.80 17.22
CA PRO A 177 -5.04 24.13 17.91
C PRO A 177 -4.71 23.10 18.98
N GLY A 178 -3.59 22.42 18.81
CA GLY A 178 -3.15 21.39 19.75
C GLY A 178 -2.62 21.99 21.06
N LYS A 179 -2.95 21.36 22.19
CA LYS A 179 -2.48 21.77 23.52
C LYS A 179 -0.97 21.55 23.74
N ASP A 180 -0.29 20.75 22.91
CA ASP A 180 1.09 20.34 23.15
C ASP A 180 1.89 20.12 21.85
N GLY A 181 2.13 21.20 21.11
CA GLY A 181 2.89 21.16 19.85
C GLY A 181 4.33 20.61 20.00
N GLY A 182 4.94 20.76 21.18
CA GLY A 182 6.27 20.18 21.46
C GLY A 182 6.26 18.66 21.46
N LYS A 183 5.27 18.05 22.10
CA LYS A 183 5.08 16.60 22.11
C LYS A 183 4.72 16.07 20.73
N GLY A 184 3.87 16.78 20.00
CA GLY A 184 3.51 16.42 18.62
C GLY A 184 4.74 16.36 17.71
N LYS A 185 5.62 17.35 17.76
CA LYS A 185 6.89 17.35 17.01
C LYS A 185 7.80 16.18 17.39
N GLN A 186 7.91 15.83 18.67
CA GLN A 186 8.66 14.64 19.12
C GLN A 186 8.09 13.35 18.54
N LEU A 187 6.77 13.19 18.51
CA LEU A 187 6.11 12.02 17.94
C LEU A 187 6.33 11.93 16.42
N LEU A 188 6.29 13.04 15.70
CA LEU A 188 6.59 13.06 14.27
C LEU A 188 8.07 12.75 13.99
N THR A 189 9.01 13.23 14.78
CA THR A 189 10.42 12.86 14.65
C THR A 189 10.63 11.36 14.89
N GLU A 190 9.91 10.78 15.85
CA GLU A 190 9.98 9.32 16.10
C GLU A 190 9.32 8.53 14.96
N TYR A 191 8.24 9.02 14.37
CA TYR A 191 7.67 8.46 13.15
C TYR A 191 8.69 8.42 12.01
N GLU A 192 9.36 9.55 11.72
CA GLU A 192 10.39 9.61 10.67
C GLU A 192 11.50 8.58 10.91
N ARG A 193 12.00 8.48 12.14
CA ARG A 193 13.01 7.50 12.52
C ARG A 193 12.55 6.06 12.30
N LEU A 194 11.30 5.74 12.66
CA LEU A 194 10.72 4.39 12.48
C LEU A 194 10.48 4.10 10.99
N LEU A 195 10.03 5.08 10.23
CA LEU A 195 9.83 4.95 8.80
C LEU A 195 11.16 4.68 8.07
N ASP A 196 12.21 5.41 8.42
CA ASP A 196 13.55 5.17 7.86
C ASP A 196 14.05 3.77 8.16
N GLN A 197 13.85 3.26 9.38
CA GLN A 197 14.18 1.89 9.74
C GLN A 197 13.37 0.86 8.94
N LEU A 198 12.08 1.11 8.76
CA LEU A 198 11.21 0.26 7.95
C LEU A 198 11.69 0.22 6.49
N LEU A 199 11.99 1.38 5.91
CA LEU A 199 12.47 1.49 4.53
C LEU A 199 13.84 0.84 4.33
N VAL A 200 14.75 0.95 5.29
CA VAL A 200 16.03 0.24 5.27
C VAL A 200 15.81 -1.28 5.29
N ASN A 201 14.90 -1.78 6.13
CA ASN A 201 14.58 -3.21 6.19
C ASN A 201 13.95 -3.72 4.89
N ILE A 202 13.06 -2.94 4.28
CA ILE A 202 12.43 -3.25 3.00
C ILE A 202 13.46 -3.27 1.86
N ASN A 203 14.34 -2.26 1.80
CA ASN A 203 15.35 -2.11 0.75
C ASN A 203 16.57 -3.00 0.97
N GLY A 204 16.95 -3.28 2.22
CA GLY A 204 18.04 -4.19 2.58
C GLY A 204 17.79 -5.64 2.19
N GLY A 205 16.51 -6.07 2.14
CA GLY A 205 16.12 -7.37 1.58
C GLY A 205 16.32 -7.47 0.06
N THR A 206 16.34 -6.34 -0.67
CA THR A 206 16.61 -6.30 -2.11
C THR A 206 18.11 -6.28 -2.44
N ALA A 207 18.97 -5.82 -1.53
CA ALA A 207 20.43 -5.80 -1.74
C ALA A 207 21.06 -7.20 -1.85
N TYR A 208 20.43 -8.22 -1.28
CA TYR A 208 20.86 -9.61 -1.47
C TYR A 208 20.46 -10.21 -2.82
N GLY A 209 19.42 -9.70 -3.47
CA GLY A 209 19.00 -10.12 -4.81
C GLY A 209 19.92 -9.61 -5.93
N ASP A 210 20.40 -8.37 -5.80
CA ASP A 210 21.26 -7.74 -6.81
C ASP A 210 22.71 -8.29 -6.82
N MET A 211 23.16 -8.94 -5.75
CA MET A 211 24.47 -9.60 -5.73
C MET A 211 24.49 -10.97 -6.40
N ALA A 212 23.35 -11.61 -6.60
CA ALA A 212 23.26 -12.93 -7.25
C ALA A 212 23.30 -12.84 -8.80
N GLU A 213 23.06 -11.67 -9.39
CA GLU A 213 23.14 -11.46 -10.84
C GLU A 213 24.56 -11.04 -11.34
N LYS A 214 25.54 -10.92 -10.46
CA LYS A 214 26.93 -10.50 -10.82
C LYS A 214 28.01 -11.58 -10.64
N ILE A 215 27.60 -12.86 -10.60
CA ILE A 215 28.56 -13.98 -10.61
C ILE A 215 28.36 -14.85 -11.85
#